data_79546b3794714b4ad49ed25317aeca6b
#
_entry.id   79546b3794714b4ad49ed25317aeca6b
#
_cell.length_a   1.000
_cell.length_b   1.000
_cell.length_c   1.000
_cell.angle_alpha   90.00
_cell.angle_beta   90.00
_cell.angle_gamma   90.00
#
_symmetry.space_group_name_H-M   'P 1'
#
loop_
_entity.id
_entity.type
_entity.pdbx_description
1 polymer ?
#
loop_
_entity_poly.entity_id
_entity_poly.type
_entity_poly.pdbx_seq_one_letter_code
_entity_poly.pdbx_strand_id
1 'polypeptide(L)'
;MAFLPLDPGRQVRESNPMTALEHFEKLLEFETDCWDVHEDLKSGKPDYVILDVRSLEAYAVGHVPGAINLPHGRIVERNLAAFPAGAAFVVYCSGPHCNGADKAAVRLARLNRKVKKMLGGIAGWKWEGFELE
;
A
#
# COMPACT_ATOMS: atom_id res chain seq x y z
N MET A 1 -13.84 -32.28 -2.47
CA MET A 1 -13.70 -31.72 -1.13
C MET A 1 -15.06 -31.68 -0.46
N ALA A 2 -15.17 -32.30 0.70
CA ALA A 2 -16.42 -32.31 1.43
C ALA A 2 -16.54 -31.06 2.28
N PHE A 3 -17.65 -30.35 2.17
CA PHE A 3 -17.94 -29.23 3.06
C PHE A 3 -18.45 -29.76 4.39
N LEU A 4 -17.86 -29.31 5.49
CA LEU A 4 -18.38 -29.60 6.81
C LEU A 4 -19.71 -28.86 7.00
N PRO A 5 -20.74 -29.52 7.55
CA PRO A 5 -21.98 -28.81 7.86
C PRO A 5 -21.70 -27.69 8.86
N LEU A 6 -22.32 -26.54 8.65
CA LEU A 6 -22.23 -25.43 9.57
C LEU A 6 -22.91 -25.82 10.88
N ASP A 7 -22.26 -25.52 12.00
CA ASP A 7 -22.84 -25.66 13.33
C ASP A 7 -24.07 -24.76 13.42
N PRO A 8 -25.27 -25.28 13.76
CA PRO A 8 -26.46 -24.43 13.85
C PRO A 8 -26.34 -23.28 14.83
N GLY A 9 -25.48 -23.40 15.85
CA GLY A 9 -25.23 -22.33 16.80
C GLY A 9 -24.20 -21.30 16.30
N ARG A 10 -23.62 -21.54 15.14
CA ARG A 10 -22.56 -20.74 14.54
C ARG A 10 -22.98 -20.23 13.17
N GLN A 11 -24.09 -19.54 13.11
CA GLN A 11 -24.54 -18.99 11.83
C GLN A 11 -23.58 -17.92 11.34
N VAL A 12 -22.89 -18.20 10.25
CA VAL A 12 -22.16 -17.19 9.51
C VAL A 12 -23.20 -16.31 8.85
N ARG A 13 -23.19 -15.02 9.18
CA ARG A 13 -24.06 -14.07 8.51
C ARG A 13 -23.75 -14.09 7.01
N GLU A 14 -24.77 -14.24 6.21
CA GLU A 14 -24.63 -14.06 4.78
C GLU A 14 -24.20 -12.63 4.52
N SER A 15 -23.13 -12.47 3.73
CA SER A 15 -22.69 -11.14 3.32
C SER A 15 -23.65 -10.60 2.29
N ASN A 16 -24.09 -9.36 2.47
CA ASN A 16 -24.89 -8.66 1.49
C ASN A 16 -24.02 -8.34 0.27
N PRO A 17 -24.36 -8.82 -0.96
CA PRO A 17 -23.54 -8.56 -2.13
C PRO A 17 -23.31 -7.08 -2.42
N MET A 18 -24.29 -6.21 -2.17
CA MET A 18 -24.10 -4.77 -2.40
C MET A 18 -23.14 -4.14 -1.43
N THR A 19 -23.17 -4.55 -0.15
CA THR A 19 -22.22 -4.09 0.85
C THR A 19 -20.82 -4.64 0.57
N ALA A 20 -20.72 -5.88 0.11
CA ALA A 20 -19.46 -6.49 -0.29
C ALA A 20 -18.86 -5.73 -1.48
N LEU A 21 -19.67 -5.39 -2.49
CA LEU A 21 -19.21 -4.62 -3.63
C LEU A 21 -18.60 -3.28 -3.21
N GLU A 22 -19.30 -2.52 -2.38
CA GLU A 22 -18.79 -1.24 -1.87
C GLU A 22 -17.49 -1.41 -1.10
N HIS A 23 -17.41 -2.41 -0.26
CA HIS A 23 -16.22 -2.69 0.54
C HIS A 23 -15.00 -2.99 -0.35
N PHE A 24 -15.17 -3.90 -1.30
CA PHE A 24 -14.05 -4.29 -2.16
C PHE A 24 -13.67 -3.23 -3.16
N GLU A 25 -14.62 -2.44 -3.66
CA GLU A 25 -14.30 -1.27 -4.46
C GLU A 25 -13.45 -0.27 -3.69
N LYS A 26 -13.76 -0.05 -2.40
CA LYS A 26 -12.95 0.82 -1.54
C LYS A 26 -11.56 0.24 -1.28
N LEU A 27 -11.45 -1.07 -1.09
CA LEU A 27 -10.13 -1.69 -0.95
C LEU A 27 -9.28 -1.42 -2.20
N LEU A 28 -9.83 -1.61 -3.39
CA LEU A 28 -9.11 -1.37 -4.63
C LEU A 28 -8.82 0.13 -4.86
N GLU A 29 -9.65 1.00 -4.30
CA GLU A 29 -9.40 2.44 -4.35
C GLU A 29 -8.21 2.86 -3.48
N PHE A 30 -8.03 2.22 -2.33
CA PHE A 30 -7.04 2.61 -1.33
C PHE A 30 -5.85 1.66 -1.21
N GLU A 31 -5.90 0.50 -1.86
CA GLU A 31 -4.83 -0.49 -1.79
C GLU A 31 -4.41 -0.94 -3.19
N THR A 32 -3.13 -1.22 -3.32
CA THR A 32 -2.54 -1.91 -4.45
C THR A 32 -1.64 -3.01 -3.90
N ASP A 33 -0.84 -3.68 -4.71
CA ASP A 33 0.06 -4.72 -4.26
C ASP A 33 1.39 -4.68 -5.01
N CYS A 34 2.33 -5.53 -4.61
CA CYS A 34 3.66 -5.58 -5.21
C CYS A 34 3.60 -5.96 -6.69
N TRP A 35 2.70 -6.87 -7.06
CA TRP A 35 2.57 -7.30 -8.44
C TRP A 35 2.14 -6.16 -9.36
N ASP A 36 1.09 -5.44 -8.97
CA ASP A 36 0.57 -4.34 -9.77
C ASP A 36 1.57 -3.19 -9.88
N VAL A 37 2.25 -2.85 -8.79
CA VAL A 37 3.29 -1.82 -8.81
C VAL A 37 4.44 -2.23 -9.74
N HIS A 38 4.87 -3.50 -9.66
CA HIS A 38 5.92 -4.01 -10.53
C HIS A 38 5.53 -3.94 -12.01
N GLU A 39 4.27 -4.29 -12.33
CA GLU A 39 3.76 -4.19 -13.70
C GLU A 39 3.71 -2.73 -14.17
N ASP A 40 3.31 -1.80 -13.31
CA ASP A 40 3.31 -0.37 -13.64
C ASP A 40 4.73 0.14 -13.92
N LEU A 41 5.72 -0.31 -13.14
CA LEU A 41 7.12 0.06 -13.37
C LEU A 41 7.64 -0.51 -14.69
N LYS A 42 7.25 -1.72 -15.05
CA LYS A 42 7.64 -2.35 -16.31
C LYS A 42 7.05 -1.65 -17.53
N SER A 43 5.83 -1.17 -17.43
CA SER A 43 5.13 -0.52 -18.55
C SER A 43 5.54 0.92 -18.79
N GLY A 44 6.44 1.47 -17.97
CA GLY A 44 6.94 2.82 -18.11
C GLY A 44 6.89 3.58 -16.80
N LYS A 45 6.53 4.87 -16.88
CA LYS A 45 6.47 5.70 -15.69
C LYS A 45 5.09 5.54 -15.04
N PRO A 46 5.03 5.09 -13.77
CA PRO A 46 3.78 5.13 -13.05
C PRO A 46 3.31 6.58 -12.86
N ASP A 47 2.01 6.80 -12.82
CA ASP A 47 1.42 8.12 -12.62
C ASP A 47 1.27 8.46 -11.13
N TYR A 48 2.11 7.89 -10.30
CA TYR A 48 2.15 8.12 -8.86
C TYR A 48 3.58 8.11 -8.34
N VAL A 49 3.75 8.68 -7.17
CA VAL A 49 5.03 8.68 -6.45
C VAL A 49 5.04 7.51 -5.49
N ILE A 50 6.08 6.69 -5.54
CA ILE A 50 6.24 5.58 -4.59
C ILE A 50 7.04 6.10 -3.40
N LEU A 51 6.47 6.01 -2.19
CA LEU A 51 7.15 6.40 -0.96
C LEU A 51 7.48 5.18 -0.12
N ASP A 52 8.76 5.01 0.13
CA ASP A 52 9.25 4.08 1.14
C ASP A 52 9.20 4.81 2.48
N VAL A 53 8.29 4.38 3.36
CA VAL A 53 8.05 5.07 4.63
C VAL A 53 8.78 4.44 5.81
N ARG A 54 9.75 3.57 5.51
CA ARG A 54 10.66 3.00 6.50
C ARG A 54 11.75 4.01 6.87
N SER A 55 12.64 3.59 7.76
CA SER A 55 13.81 4.41 8.11
C SER A 55 14.74 4.58 6.91
N LEU A 56 15.57 5.63 6.97
CA LEU A 56 16.60 5.87 5.95
C LEU A 56 17.56 4.67 5.85
N GLU A 57 17.91 4.07 6.97
CA GLU A 57 18.82 2.93 7.02
C GLU A 57 18.24 1.72 6.29
N ALA A 58 16.96 1.44 6.51
CA ALA A 58 16.29 0.33 5.83
C ALA A 58 16.20 0.58 4.31
N TYR A 59 15.86 1.81 3.93
CA TYR A 59 15.82 2.23 2.52
C TYR A 59 17.17 2.05 1.84
N ALA A 60 18.25 2.44 2.51
CA ALA A 60 19.59 2.37 1.96
C ALA A 60 20.06 0.93 1.68
N VAL A 61 19.57 -0.04 2.45
CA VAL A 61 19.90 -1.45 2.24
C VAL A 61 19.26 -1.99 0.96
N GLY A 62 18.06 -1.51 0.64
CA GLY A 62 17.35 -1.90 -0.57
C GLY A 62 15.92 -1.40 -0.54
N HIS A 63 15.43 -0.96 -1.68
CA HIS A 63 14.08 -0.41 -1.81
C HIS A 63 13.50 -0.71 -3.19
N VAL A 64 12.23 -0.51 -3.33
CA VAL A 64 11.53 -0.65 -4.62
C VAL A 64 12.12 0.36 -5.61
N PRO A 65 12.45 -0.05 -6.84
CA PRO A 65 13.03 0.86 -7.82
C PRO A 65 12.18 2.12 -8.02
N GLY A 66 12.85 3.28 -7.97
CA GLY A 66 12.18 4.57 -8.10
C GLY A 66 11.52 5.10 -6.84
N ALA A 67 11.48 4.33 -5.77
CA ALA A 67 10.88 4.81 -4.52
C ALA A 67 11.71 5.92 -3.88
N ILE A 68 11.01 6.87 -3.29
CA ILE A 68 11.60 7.96 -2.52
C ILE A 68 11.42 7.66 -1.05
N ASN A 69 12.47 7.83 -0.26
CA ASN A 69 12.37 7.61 1.18
C ASN A 69 11.77 8.83 1.87
N LEU A 70 10.66 8.59 2.57
CA LEU A 70 10.07 9.58 3.46
C LEU A 70 9.45 8.83 4.64
N PRO A 71 10.18 8.67 5.75
CA PRO A 71 9.68 7.97 6.92
C PRO A 71 8.30 8.51 7.34
N HIS A 72 7.40 7.61 7.75
CA HIS A 72 6.01 7.99 8.00
C HIS A 72 5.85 9.15 8.99
N GLY A 73 6.73 9.25 9.98
CA GLY A 73 6.70 10.35 10.95
C GLY A 73 7.12 11.70 10.40
N ARG A 74 7.70 11.71 9.20
CA ARG A 74 8.18 12.93 8.54
C ARG A 74 7.25 13.41 7.42
N ILE A 75 6.09 12.81 7.28
CA ILE A 75 5.09 13.24 6.31
C ILE A 75 4.37 14.45 6.87
N VAL A 76 4.87 15.61 6.51
CA VAL A 76 4.33 16.93 6.86
C VAL A 76 4.31 17.78 5.59
N GLU A 77 3.51 18.84 5.59
CA GLU A 77 3.29 19.68 4.41
C GLU A 77 4.59 20.14 3.75
N ARG A 78 5.53 20.64 4.54
CA ARG A 78 6.80 21.16 3.99
C ARG A 78 7.62 20.10 3.27
N ASN A 79 7.52 18.83 3.71
CA ASN A 79 8.27 17.74 3.08
C ASN A 79 7.60 17.21 1.81
N LEU A 80 6.37 17.66 1.54
CA LEU A 80 5.62 17.33 0.34
C LEU A 80 5.62 18.47 -0.68
N ALA A 81 6.25 19.60 -0.34
CA ALA A 81 6.20 20.82 -1.17
C ALA A 81 6.81 20.61 -2.57
N ALA A 82 7.74 19.67 -2.72
CA ALA A 82 8.35 19.35 -4.01
C ALA A 82 7.41 18.61 -4.97
N PHE A 83 6.31 18.05 -4.45
CA PHE A 83 5.37 17.30 -5.26
C PHE A 83 4.15 18.16 -5.60
N PRO A 84 3.61 18.05 -6.83
CA PRO A 84 2.39 18.77 -7.19
C PRO A 84 1.23 18.42 -6.22
N ALA A 85 0.36 19.38 -5.98
CA ALA A 85 -0.78 19.18 -5.06
C ALA A 85 -1.69 18.03 -5.47
N GLY A 86 -1.79 17.75 -6.76
CA GLY A 86 -2.61 16.64 -7.29
C GLY A 86 -1.87 15.31 -7.40
N ALA A 87 -0.61 15.22 -6.97
CA ALA A 87 0.17 13.99 -7.05
C ALA A 87 -0.49 12.88 -6.23
N ALA A 88 -0.52 11.68 -6.80
CA ALA A 88 -0.95 10.47 -6.09
C ALA A 88 0.28 9.77 -5.51
N PHE A 89 0.11 9.16 -4.35
CA PHE A 89 1.18 8.45 -3.66
C PHE A 89 0.81 6.99 -3.46
N VAL A 90 1.80 6.13 -3.62
CA VAL A 90 1.73 4.73 -3.20
C VAL A 90 2.77 4.55 -2.10
N VAL A 91 2.31 4.15 -0.93
CA VAL A 91 3.18 4.00 0.25
C VAL A 91 3.40 2.53 0.59
N TYR A 92 4.60 2.20 1.08
CA TYR A 92 4.88 0.87 1.59
C TYR A 92 5.83 0.92 2.76
N CYS A 93 5.76 -0.10 3.60
CA CYS A 93 6.63 -0.30 4.75
C CYS A 93 7.31 -1.67 4.65
N SER A 94 7.69 -2.24 5.79
CA SER A 94 8.45 -3.50 5.83
C SER A 94 7.64 -4.70 5.32
N GLY A 95 6.37 -4.80 5.70
CA GLY A 95 5.54 -5.93 5.32
C GLY A 95 4.23 -5.97 6.08
N PRO A 96 3.50 -7.10 6.02
CA PRO A 96 2.17 -7.21 6.64
C PRO A 96 2.16 -7.01 8.16
N HIS A 97 3.30 -7.22 8.80
CA HIS A 97 3.46 -7.10 10.25
C HIS A 97 3.73 -5.66 10.69
N CYS A 98 3.81 -4.71 9.77
CA CYS A 98 4.18 -3.33 10.06
C CYS A 98 3.05 -2.39 9.63
N ASN A 99 2.62 -1.51 10.51
CA ASN A 99 1.57 -0.55 10.22
C ASN A 99 2.10 0.83 9.77
N GLY A 100 3.38 0.92 9.42
CA GLY A 100 3.99 2.17 8.98
C GLY A 100 3.33 2.76 7.74
N ALA A 101 2.95 1.91 6.79
CA ALA A 101 2.25 2.36 5.59
C ALA A 101 0.86 2.91 5.91
N ASP A 102 0.15 2.29 6.85
CA ASP A 102 -1.16 2.80 7.29
C ASP A 102 -1.03 4.16 7.95
N LYS A 103 -0.02 4.34 8.80
CA LYS A 103 0.27 5.62 9.45
C LYS A 103 0.61 6.69 8.41
N ALA A 104 1.40 6.34 7.41
CA ALA A 104 1.74 7.23 6.31
C ALA A 104 0.50 7.63 5.52
N ALA A 105 -0.36 6.66 5.21
CA ALA A 105 -1.60 6.91 4.48
C ALA A 105 -2.52 7.88 5.24
N VAL A 106 -2.65 7.70 6.56
CA VAL A 106 -3.44 8.62 7.40
C VAL A 106 -2.88 10.04 7.30
N ARG A 107 -1.56 10.20 7.40
CA ARG A 107 -0.93 11.52 7.35
C ARG A 107 -1.13 12.19 5.99
N LEU A 108 -0.95 11.43 4.90
CA LEU A 108 -1.18 11.94 3.54
C LEU A 108 -2.63 12.34 3.32
N ALA A 109 -3.56 11.50 3.75
CA ALA A 109 -4.99 11.78 3.62
C ALA A 109 -5.40 13.03 4.39
N ARG A 110 -4.85 13.22 5.60
CA ARG A 110 -5.10 14.46 6.40
C ARG A 110 -4.58 15.70 5.70
N LEU A 111 -3.55 15.58 4.89
CA LEU A 111 -2.99 16.67 4.08
C LEU A 111 -3.67 16.77 2.70
N ASN A 112 -4.81 16.11 2.55
CA ASN A 112 -5.61 16.10 1.31
C ASN A 112 -4.84 15.56 0.10
N ARG A 113 -3.99 14.55 0.33
CA ARG A 113 -3.24 13.89 -0.72
C ARG A 113 -3.87 12.54 -1.07
N LYS A 114 -3.86 12.19 -2.35
CA LYS A 114 -4.31 10.89 -2.85
C LYS A 114 -3.30 9.83 -2.44
N VAL A 115 -3.75 8.72 -1.89
CA VAL A 115 -2.85 7.67 -1.40
C VAL A 115 -3.45 6.29 -1.61
N LYS A 116 -2.56 5.34 -1.96
CA LYS A 116 -2.82 3.90 -1.87
C LYS A 116 -1.68 3.26 -1.10
N LYS A 117 -2.01 2.18 -0.39
CA LYS A 117 -1.01 1.35 0.29
C LYS A 117 -0.66 0.16 -0.61
N MET A 118 0.63 -0.11 -0.78
CA MET A 118 1.11 -1.32 -1.43
C MET A 118 1.15 -2.46 -0.41
N LEU A 119 0.25 -3.40 -0.54
CA LEU A 119 0.19 -4.59 0.30
C LEU A 119 1.47 -5.40 0.16
N GLY A 120 1.90 -6.00 1.27
CA GLY A 120 3.09 -6.85 1.30
C GLY A 120 4.39 -6.11 1.62
N GLY A 121 4.48 -4.82 1.30
CA GLY A 121 5.68 -4.04 1.56
C GLY A 121 6.94 -4.60 0.93
N ILE A 122 8.11 -4.26 1.48
CA ILE A 122 9.39 -4.76 0.94
C ILE A 122 9.51 -6.27 1.08
N ALA A 123 8.92 -6.87 2.12
CA ALA A 123 8.91 -8.32 2.29
C ALA A 123 8.18 -9.01 1.14
N GLY A 124 7.02 -8.50 0.75
CA GLY A 124 6.27 -9.02 -0.39
C GLY A 124 7.01 -8.83 -1.71
N TRP A 125 7.67 -7.69 -1.88
CA TRP A 125 8.48 -7.41 -3.05
C TRP A 125 9.58 -8.44 -3.22
N LYS A 126 10.30 -8.73 -2.15
CA LYS A 126 11.36 -9.76 -2.12
C LYS A 126 10.80 -11.16 -2.32
N TRP A 127 9.65 -11.44 -1.73
CA TRP A 127 8.98 -12.73 -1.86
C TRP A 127 8.69 -13.05 -3.33
N GLU A 128 8.28 -12.05 -4.10
CA GLU A 128 8.02 -12.21 -5.53
C GLU A 128 9.31 -12.32 -6.36
N GLY A 129 10.46 -12.10 -5.77
CA GLY A 129 11.73 -12.13 -6.48
C GLY A 129 12.01 -10.89 -7.34
N PHE A 130 11.32 -9.80 -7.09
CA PHE A 130 11.51 -8.56 -7.83
C PHE A 130 12.78 -7.85 -7.43
N GLU A 131 13.39 -7.14 -8.38
CA GLU A 131 14.64 -6.43 -8.16
C GLU A 131 14.49 -5.25 -7.20
N LEU A 132 15.54 -5.03 -6.42
CA LEU A 132 15.68 -3.86 -5.54
C LEU A 132 16.65 -2.86 -6.16
N GLU A 133 16.50 -1.63 -5.74
CA GLU A 133 17.41 -0.54 -6.08
C GLU A 133 18.24 -0.10 -4.88
#